data_4a1b18cbd241774fd2e35a0e3fd21c90
#
_entry.id   4a1b18cbd241774fd2e35a0e3fd21c90
#
_cell.length_a   1.000
_cell.length_b   1.000
_cell.length_c   1.000
_cell.angle_alpha   90.00
_cell.angle_beta   90.00
_cell.angle_gamma   90.00
#
_symmetry.space_group_name_H-M   'P 1'
#
loop_
_entity.id
_entity.type
_entity.pdbx_description
1 polymer ?
#
loop_
_entity_poly.entity_id
_entity_poly.type
_entity_poly.pdbx_seq_one_letter_code
_entity_poly.pdbx_strand_id
1 'polypeptide(L)'
;PGATHDFKFGAETAKVFDDMVNRSVPFYEEIQRMVCELAEGFAVPGTNLYDIGCATGNTLILLHKRLSDKNIQLIGIDNSDEMLSKAHSKITSLCGENKIQLINANLHDCPHVENSSVVIMLLTLQFVRPLHREKLVKTIFDGLQKNGCLILVEKVTGSCTLLNRLFIEYYYNYKRRKGYSEMEIAQKREALENVLIPYHHEENRKLLLDIGFSHTEEFFRWYNFSGIVALK
;
A
#
# COMPACT_ATOMS: atom_id res chain seq x y z
N PRO A 1 -15.34 -27.27 -7.22
CA PRO A 1 -14.26 -26.32 -7.16
C PRO A 1 -14.88 -24.95 -6.96
N GLY A 2 -14.89 -24.48 -5.69
CA GLY A 2 -15.48 -23.21 -5.33
C GLY A 2 -14.61 -22.08 -5.89
N ALA A 3 -15.22 -21.11 -6.54
CA ALA A 3 -14.58 -19.89 -6.91
C ALA A 3 -14.06 -19.23 -5.61
N THR A 4 -12.75 -19.15 -5.46
CA THR A 4 -12.11 -18.42 -4.37
C THR A 4 -12.39 -16.94 -4.63
N HIS A 5 -13.37 -16.40 -3.91
CA HIS A 5 -13.60 -14.95 -3.95
C HIS A 5 -12.36 -14.24 -3.40
N ASP A 6 -11.79 -13.37 -4.22
CA ASP A 6 -10.74 -12.45 -3.77
C ASP A 6 -11.32 -11.57 -2.66
N PHE A 7 -10.51 -11.32 -1.62
CA PHE A 7 -10.92 -10.47 -0.52
C PHE A 7 -11.19 -9.04 -1.00
N LYS A 8 -12.37 -8.52 -0.68
CA LYS A 8 -12.74 -7.13 -0.97
C LYS A 8 -13.13 -6.42 0.32
N PHE A 9 -12.66 -5.19 0.46
CA PHE A 9 -13.10 -4.32 1.52
C PHE A 9 -14.50 -3.79 1.21
N GLY A 10 -15.52 -4.28 1.93
CA GLY A 10 -16.93 -3.91 1.71
C GLY A 10 -17.32 -2.57 2.36
N ALA A 11 -18.59 -2.19 2.16
CA ALA A 11 -19.15 -0.90 2.56
C ALA A 11 -18.97 -0.56 4.05
N GLU A 12 -19.13 -1.53 4.96
CA GLU A 12 -18.94 -1.31 6.40
C GLU A 12 -17.48 -0.97 6.74
N THR A 13 -16.53 -1.66 6.10
CA THR A 13 -15.11 -1.36 6.27
C THR A 13 -14.77 0.01 5.69
N ALA A 14 -15.31 0.36 4.52
CA ALA A 14 -15.06 1.66 3.91
C ALA A 14 -15.51 2.82 4.80
N LYS A 15 -16.63 2.69 5.53
CA LYS A 15 -17.12 3.73 6.46
C LYS A 15 -16.10 4.08 7.56
N VAL A 16 -15.42 3.08 8.11
CA VAL A 16 -14.52 3.22 9.28
C VAL A 16 -13.04 3.11 8.91
N PHE A 17 -12.72 3.00 7.62
CA PHE A 17 -11.38 2.66 7.15
C PHE A 17 -10.30 3.60 7.67
N ASP A 18 -10.54 4.90 7.58
CA ASP A 18 -9.55 5.91 7.95
C ASP A 18 -9.21 5.88 9.46
N ASP A 19 -10.24 5.72 10.32
CA ASP A 19 -10.03 5.49 11.75
C ASP A 19 -9.34 4.14 12.00
N MET A 20 -9.77 3.11 11.30
CA MET A 20 -9.23 1.77 11.46
C MET A 20 -7.73 1.70 11.14
N VAL A 21 -7.27 2.31 10.05
CA VAL A 21 -5.83 2.27 9.69
C VAL A 21 -5.00 3.08 10.67
N ASN A 22 -5.47 4.25 11.10
CA ASN A 22 -4.79 5.09 12.10
C ASN A 22 -4.62 4.38 13.45
N ARG A 23 -5.59 3.55 13.83
CA ARG A 23 -5.54 2.77 15.08
C ARG A 23 -4.80 1.44 14.94
N SER A 24 -4.80 0.85 13.74
CA SER A 24 -4.21 -0.50 13.50
C SER A 24 -2.79 -0.46 12.98
N VAL A 25 -2.38 0.59 12.27
CA VAL A 25 -1.05 0.68 11.67
C VAL A 25 -0.18 1.61 12.52
N PRO A 26 0.92 1.10 13.09
CA PRO A 26 1.82 1.93 13.87
C PRO A 26 2.43 3.07 13.03
N PHE A 27 2.38 4.28 13.56
CA PHE A 27 2.92 5.48 12.91
C PHE A 27 2.37 5.75 11.50
N TYR A 28 1.09 5.44 11.27
CA TYR A 28 0.49 5.52 9.92
C TYR A 28 0.67 6.90 9.28
N GLU A 29 0.40 7.97 10.02
CA GLU A 29 0.57 9.35 9.52
C GLU A 29 2.04 9.65 9.17
N GLU A 30 2.97 9.16 9.98
CA GLU A 30 4.41 9.33 9.72
C GLU A 30 4.86 8.51 8.52
N ILE A 31 4.36 7.28 8.36
CA ILE A 31 4.61 6.47 7.16
C ILE A 31 4.09 7.22 5.92
N GLN A 32 2.86 7.76 5.94
CA GLN A 32 2.32 8.54 4.83
C GLN A 32 3.17 9.79 4.54
N ARG A 33 3.65 10.48 5.58
CA ARG A 33 4.54 11.62 5.42
C ARG A 33 5.83 11.23 4.69
N MET A 34 6.49 10.16 5.15
CA MET A 34 7.74 9.64 4.57
C MET A 34 7.53 9.16 3.13
N VAL A 35 6.44 8.43 2.86
CA VAL A 35 6.06 7.99 1.51
C VAL A 35 5.85 9.19 0.58
N CYS A 36 5.15 10.23 1.03
CA CYS A 36 4.92 11.42 0.23
C CYS A 36 6.21 12.22 -0.02
N GLU A 37 7.14 12.28 0.92
CA GLU A 37 8.45 12.93 0.75
C GLU A 37 9.32 12.19 -0.27
N LEU A 38 9.40 10.87 -0.16
CA LEU A 38 10.08 10.05 -1.17
C LEU A 38 9.44 10.23 -2.55
N ALA A 39 8.11 10.15 -2.63
CA ALA A 39 7.39 10.33 -3.88
C ALA A 39 7.65 11.70 -4.50
N GLU A 40 7.66 12.77 -3.69
CA GLU A 40 7.98 14.13 -4.16
C GLU A 40 9.41 14.24 -4.70
N GLY A 41 10.37 13.57 -4.07
CA GLY A 41 11.77 13.54 -4.49
C GLY A 41 12.00 12.81 -5.82
N PHE A 42 11.19 11.81 -6.15
CA PHE A 42 11.30 11.04 -7.39
C PHE A 42 10.30 11.47 -8.48
N ALA A 43 9.31 12.31 -8.16
CA ALA A 43 8.30 12.74 -9.11
C ALA A 43 8.89 13.61 -10.23
N VAL A 44 8.74 13.18 -11.48
CA VAL A 44 9.24 13.85 -12.67
C VAL A 44 8.07 14.50 -13.43
N PRO A 45 8.13 15.81 -13.76
CA PRO A 45 7.08 16.46 -14.53
C PRO A 45 6.78 15.78 -15.86
N GLY A 46 5.50 15.67 -16.21
CA GLY A 46 5.04 14.99 -17.43
C GLY A 46 4.91 13.47 -17.28
N THR A 47 5.07 12.93 -16.06
CA THR A 47 4.90 11.51 -15.78
C THR A 47 3.68 11.23 -14.90
N ASN A 48 3.37 9.93 -14.74
CA ASN A 48 2.34 9.44 -13.85
C ASN A 48 2.93 9.06 -12.49
N LEU A 49 2.11 9.20 -11.44
CA LEU A 49 2.34 8.64 -10.12
C LEU A 49 1.14 7.76 -9.75
N TYR A 50 1.41 6.50 -9.46
CA TYR A 50 0.38 5.53 -9.10
C TYR A 50 0.37 5.24 -7.60
N ASP A 51 -0.83 5.19 -7.01
CA ASP A 51 -1.10 4.62 -5.69
C ASP A 51 -1.93 3.34 -5.88
N ILE A 52 -1.28 2.19 -5.78
CA ILE A 52 -1.89 0.87 -6.03
C ILE A 52 -2.40 0.31 -4.70
N GLY A 53 -3.71 0.06 -4.63
CA GLY A 53 -4.44 -0.19 -3.40
C GLY A 53 -4.74 1.12 -2.66
N CYS A 54 -5.20 2.13 -3.39
CA CYS A 54 -5.38 3.50 -2.89
C CYS A 54 -6.49 3.65 -1.84
N ALA A 55 -7.34 2.63 -1.67
CA ALA A 55 -8.45 2.61 -0.72
C ALA A 55 -9.28 3.91 -0.78
N THR A 56 -9.38 4.65 0.32
CA THR A 56 -10.15 5.90 0.41
C THR A 56 -9.38 7.14 -0.09
N GLY A 57 -8.22 6.98 -0.74
CA GLY A 57 -7.47 8.04 -1.42
C GLY A 57 -6.70 9.00 -0.52
N ASN A 58 -6.45 8.66 0.76
CA ASN A 58 -5.75 9.55 1.69
C ASN A 58 -4.36 9.95 1.20
N THR A 59 -3.56 8.98 0.74
CA THR A 59 -2.20 9.23 0.22
C THR A 59 -2.24 10.11 -1.03
N LEU A 60 -3.19 9.86 -1.94
CA LEU A 60 -3.37 10.66 -3.15
C LEU A 60 -3.71 12.12 -2.84
N ILE A 61 -4.55 12.38 -1.83
CA ILE A 61 -4.89 13.74 -1.39
C ILE A 61 -3.67 14.46 -0.83
N LEU A 62 -2.85 13.76 -0.03
CA LEU A 62 -1.60 14.32 0.49
C LEU A 62 -0.59 14.63 -0.63
N LEU A 63 -0.46 13.72 -1.59
CA LEU A 63 0.39 13.91 -2.77
C LEU A 63 -0.09 15.08 -3.64
N HIS A 64 -1.40 15.20 -3.87
CA HIS A 64 -1.95 16.31 -4.63
C HIS A 64 -1.58 17.67 -4.02
N LYS A 65 -1.64 17.80 -2.68
CA LYS A 65 -1.24 19.02 -1.99
C LYS A 65 0.25 19.34 -2.14
N ARG A 66 1.11 18.32 -2.21
CA ARG A 66 2.58 18.48 -2.33
C ARG A 66 3.04 18.69 -3.77
N LEU A 67 2.32 18.15 -4.73
CA LEU A 67 2.71 18.12 -6.15
C LEU A 67 1.83 19.04 -7.01
N SER A 68 1.04 19.92 -6.40
CA SER A 68 0.10 20.81 -7.11
C SER A 68 0.76 21.67 -8.19
N ASP A 69 2.01 22.06 -7.97
CA ASP A 69 2.79 22.91 -8.88
C ASP A 69 3.60 22.11 -9.92
N LYS A 70 3.57 20.77 -9.80
CA LYS A 70 4.24 19.86 -10.74
C LYS A 70 3.22 19.31 -11.72
N ASN A 71 3.60 19.19 -12.99
CA ASN A 71 2.77 18.55 -14.01
C ASN A 71 2.86 17.02 -13.85
N ILE A 72 2.19 16.49 -12.82
CA ILE A 72 2.14 15.06 -12.49
C ILE A 72 0.69 14.60 -12.53
N GLN A 73 0.42 13.49 -13.24
CA GLN A 73 -0.88 12.83 -13.21
C GLN A 73 -0.92 11.83 -12.04
N LEU A 74 -1.78 12.08 -11.05
CA LEU A 74 -2.03 11.15 -9.95
C LEU A 74 -3.09 10.13 -10.33
N ILE A 75 -2.80 8.83 -10.10
CA ILE A 75 -3.67 7.72 -10.47
C ILE A 75 -3.80 6.77 -9.27
N GLY A 76 -5.02 6.55 -8.81
CA GLY A 76 -5.34 5.57 -7.77
C GLY A 76 -5.96 4.32 -8.36
N ILE A 77 -5.50 3.15 -7.93
CA ILE A 77 -6.05 1.86 -8.35
C ILE A 77 -6.53 1.10 -7.11
N ASP A 78 -7.76 0.61 -7.13
CA ASP A 78 -8.31 -0.29 -6.11
C ASP A 78 -9.36 -1.20 -6.74
N ASN A 79 -9.67 -2.32 -6.10
CA ASN A 79 -10.68 -3.26 -6.60
C ASN A 79 -12.04 -3.15 -5.87
N SER A 80 -12.15 -2.25 -4.88
CA SER A 80 -13.39 -2.02 -4.13
C SER A 80 -14.11 -0.77 -4.64
N ASP A 81 -15.30 -0.96 -5.19
CA ASP A 81 -16.18 0.15 -5.62
C ASP A 81 -16.54 1.07 -4.45
N GLU A 82 -16.72 0.51 -3.25
CA GLU A 82 -17.04 1.24 -2.04
C GLU A 82 -15.89 2.15 -1.58
N MET A 83 -14.65 1.64 -1.64
CA MET A 83 -13.45 2.43 -1.35
C MET A 83 -13.28 3.55 -2.36
N LEU A 84 -13.39 3.24 -3.66
CA LEU A 84 -13.26 4.22 -4.73
C LEU A 84 -14.36 5.28 -4.70
N SER A 85 -15.59 4.92 -4.36
CA SER A 85 -16.68 5.89 -4.18
C SER A 85 -16.38 6.87 -3.06
N LYS A 86 -15.87 6.38 -1.93
CA LYS A 86 -15.44 7.23 -0.82
C LYS A 86 -14.23 8.09 -1.20
N ALA A 87 -13.25 7.52 -1.91
CA ALA A 87 -12.10 8.24 -2.42
C ALA A 87 -12.53 9.38 -3.35
N HIS A 88 -13.41 9.10 -4.31
CA HIS A 88 -13.95 10.10 -5.24
C HIS A 88 -14.60 11.27 -4.51
N SER A 89 -15.49 10.98 -3.55
CA SER A 89 -16.17 12.03 -2.77
C SER A 89 -15.19 12.92 -2.00
N LYS A 90 -14.16 12.32 -1.36
CA LYS A 90 -13.13 13.05 -0.63
C LYS A 90 -12.25 13.88 -1.55
N ILE A 91 -11.79 13.30 -2.66
CA ILE A 91 -10.93 13.96 -3.64
C ILE A 91 -11.66 15.15 -4.26
N THR A 92 -12.90 14.97 -4.70
CA THR A 92 -13.70 16.06 -5.26
C THR A 92 -13.86 17.22 -4.28
N SER A 93 -14.14 16.90 -3.01
CA SER A 93 -14.29 17.92 -1.95
C SER A 93 -12.99 18.67 -1.61
N LEU A 94 -11.84 17.98 -1.60
CA LEU A 94 -10.58 18.51 -1.07
C LEU A 94 -9.59 18.98 -2.15
N CYS A 95 -9.67 18.41 -3.35
CA CYS A 95 -8.74 18.66 -4.45
C CYS A 95 -9.41 19.28 -5.68
N GLY A 96 -10.74 19.18 -5.78
CA GLY A 96 -11.51 19.59 -6.97
C GLY A 96 -11.74 18.42 -7.93
N GLU A 97 -12.64 18.63 -8.89
CA GLU A 97 -12.98 17.62 -9.90
C GLU A 97 -11.82 17.33 -10.86
N ASN A 98 -11.72 16.07 -11.29
CA ASN A 98 -10.79 15.60 -12.34
C ASN A 98 -9.29 15.84 -12.04
N LYS A 99 -8.91 16.01 -10.78
CA LYS A 99 -7.51 16.23 -10.39
C LYS A 99 -6.73 14.93 -10.18
N ILE A 100 -7.43 13.86 -9.83
CA ILE A 100 -6.87 12.53 -9.56
C ILE A 100 -7.73 11.51 -10.29
N GLN A 101 -7.11 10.65 -11.08
CA GLN A 101 -7.80 9.56 -11.77
C GLN A 101 -7.95 8.37 -10.81
N LEU A 102 -9.16 7.79 -10.75
CA LEU A 102 -9.42 6.56 -10.02
C LEU A 102 -9.79 5.44 -10.98
N ILE A 103 -9.20 4.28 -10.81
CA ILE A 103 -9.39 3.09 -11.66
C ILE A 103 -9.81 1.91 -10.79
N ASN A 104 -10.95 1.29 -11.12
CA ASN A 104 -11.32 0.00 -10.54
C ASN A 104 -10.60 -1.11 -11.31
N ALA A 105 -9.68 -1.81 -10.65
CA ALA A 105 -8.98 -2.94 -11.24
C ALA A 105 -8.54 -3.95 -10.17
N ASN A 106 -8.62 -5.24 -10.50
CA ASN A 106 -8.08 -6.29 -9.67
C ASN A 106 -6.57 -6.41 -9.90
N LEU A 107 -5.79 -6.41 -8.82
CA LEU A 107 -4.33 -6.49 -8.89
C LEU A 107 -3.82 -7.84 -9.41
N HIS A 108 -4.61 -8.92 -9.31
CA HIS A 108 -4.28 -10.21 -9.91
C HIS A 108 -4.27 -10.18 -11.44
N ASP A 109 -5.01 -9.24 -12.04
CA ASP A 109 -5.04 -9.03 -13.50
C ASP A 109 -3.88 -8.16 -13.99
N CYS A 110 -3.03 -7.69 -13.07
CA CYS A 110 -1.86 -6.84 -13.34
C CYS A 110 -2.26 -5.58 -14.11
N PRO A 111 -2.90 -4.59 -13.44
CA PRO A 111 -3.35 -3.37 -14.10
C PRO A 111 -2.19 -2.65 -14.77
N HIS A 112 -2.49 -2.03 -15.91
CA HIS A 112 -1.48 -1.36 -16.72
C HIS A 112 -0.88 -0.17 -15.98
N VAL A 113 0.46 -0.12 -15.97
CA VAL A 113 1.26 0.99 -15.44
C VAL A 113 2.15 1.48 -16.59
N GLU A 114 2.13 2.77 -16.85
CA GLU A 114 2.91 3.37 -17.92
C GLU A 114 3.41 4.76 -17.55
N ASN A 115 4.51 5.18 -18.18
CA ASN A 115 5.10 6.52 -18.03
C ASN A 115 5.18 6.96 -16.56
N SER A 116 5.56 6.07 -15.65
CA SER A 116 5.52 6.33 -14.22
C SER A 116 6.89 6.69 -13.66
N SER A 117 6.99 7.79 -12.93
CA SER A 117 8.19 8.10 -12.12
C SER A 117 8.11 7.49 -10.72
N VAL A 118 6.91 7.29 -10.18
CA VAL A 118 6.70 6.74 -8.84
C VAL A 118 5.50 5.81 -8.82
N VAL A 119 5.66 4.65 -8.21
CA VAL A 119 4.56 3.77 -7.83
C VAL A 119 4.59 3.55 -6.32
N ILE A 120 3.44 3.63 -5.67
CA ILE A 120 3.27 3.40 -4.24
C ILE A 120 2.40 2.17 -4.04
N MET A 121 2.81 1.29 -3.14
CA MET A 121 2.00 0.21 -2.59
C MET A 121 2.08 0.27 -1.06
N LEU A 122 1.07 0.88 -0.44
CA LEU A 122 1.00 1.05 1.00
C LEU A 122 0.07 0.00 1.62
N LEU A 123 0.64 -1.05 2.20
CA LEU A 123 -0.05 -2.19 2.83
C LEU A 123 -0.96 -2.95 1.85
N THR A 124 -0.52 -3.12 0.63
CA THR A 124 -1.32 -3.65 -0.48
C THR A 124 -0.81 -5.01 -0.99
N LEU A 125 0.50 -5.17 -1.24
CA LEU A 125 1.07 -6.38 -1.83
C LEU A 125 0.81 -7.62 -0.96
N GLN A 126 0.72 -7.46 0.34
CA GLN A 126 0.39 -8.53 1.30
C GLN A 126 -0.98 -9.18 1.07
N PHE A 127 -1.90 -8.50 0.37
CA PHE A 127 -3.22 -9.03 -0.02
C PHE A 127 -3.22 -9.69 -1.40
N VAL A 128 -2.16 -9.48 -2.19
CA VAL A 128 -1.96 -10.17 -3.45
C VAL A 128 -1.43 -11.57 -3.18
N ARG A 129 -2.03 -12.59 -3.81
CA ARG A 129 -1.58 -13.98 -3.63
C ARG A 129 -0.13 -14.14 -4.09
N PRO A 130 0.70 -14.91 -3.36
CA PRO A 130 2.12 -15.08 -3.69
C PRO A 130 2.41 -15.38 -5.16
N LEU A 131 1.60 -16.24 -5.79
CA LEU A 131 1.73 -16.61 -7.21
C LEU A 131 1.61 -15.43 -8.20
N HIS A 132 0.97 -14.33 -7.79
CA HIS A 132 0.73 -13.18 -8.66
C HIS A 132 1.67 -12.00 -8.38
N ARG A 133 2.41 -12.03 -7.26
CA ARG A 133 3.24 -10.89 -6.82
C ARG A 133 4.35 -10.58 -7.79
N GLU A 134 5.08 -11.59 -8.25
CA GLU A 134 6.17 -11.42 -9.21
C GLU A 134 5.67 -10.76 -10.50
N LYS A 135 4.59 -11.27 -11.07
CA LYS A 135 4.00 -10.70 -12.28
C LYS A 135 3.53 -9.27 -12.10
N LEU A 136 2.85 -8.96 -10.98
CA LEU A 136 2.40 -7.60 -10.67
C LEU A 136 3.57 -6.64 -10.53
N VAL A 137 4.58 -7.00 -9.73
CA VAL A 137 5.76 -6.14 -9.51
C VAL A 137 6.58 -6.00 -10.79
N LYS A 138 6.62 -7.03 -11.66
CA LYS A 138 7.24 -6.94 -13.00
C LYS A 138 6.50 -5.93 -13.88
N THR A 139 5.16 -5.95 -13.90
CA THR A 139 4.35 -4.97 -14.63
C THR A 139 4.62 -3.54 -14.14
N ILE A 140 4.74 -3.35 -12.83
CA ILE A 140 5.11 -2.07 -12.22
C ILE A 140 6.52 -1.65 -12.67
N PHE A 141 7.49 -2.56 -12.59
CA PHE A 141 8.86 -2.29 -13.02
C PHE A 141 8.92 -1.87 -14.50
N ASP A 142 8.21 -2.58 -15.38
CA ASP A 142 8.19 -2.26 -16.80
C ASP A 142 7.59 -0.87 -17.07
N GLY A 143 6.53 -0.49 -16.35
CA GLY A 143 5.88 0.82 -16.48
C GLY A 143 6.63 2.00 -15.86
N LEU A 144 7.59 1.74 -14.97
CA LEU A 144 8.43 2.78 -14.39
C LEU A 144 9.41 3.34 -15.42
N GLN A 145 9.63 4.65 -15.38
CA GLN A 145 10.69 5.34 -16.09
C GLN A 145 12.07 4.96 -15.53
N LYS A 146 13.12 5.17 -16.31
CA LYS A 146 14.51 5.05 -15.81
C LYS A 146 14.69 5.99 -14.61
N ASN A 147 15.30 5.50 -13.54
CA ASN A 147 15.46 6.18 -12.25
C ASN A 147 14.13 6.44 -11.51
N GLY A 148 13.03 5.86 -11.96
CA GLY A 148 11.78 5.86 -11.20
C GLY A 148 11.86 4.89 -10.00
N CYS A 149 10.90 4.98 -9.09
CA CYS A 149 10.90 4.14 -7.89
C CYS A 149 9.56 3.47 -7.59
N LEU A 150 9.65 2.31 -6.94
CA LEU A 150 8.55 1.70 -6.21
C LEU A 150 8.75 1.95 -4.71
N ILE A 151 7.75 2.49 -4.04
CA ILE A 151 7.70 2.65 -2.59
C ILE A 151 6.73 1.60 -2.04
N LEU A 152 7.27 0.64 -1.30
CA LEU A 152 6.53 -0.51 -0.79
C LEU A 152 6.53 -0.49 0.73
N VAL A 153 5.35 -0.43 1.35
CA VAL A 153 5.20 -0.58 2.80
C VAL A 153 4.32 -1.78 3.08
N GLU A 154 4.81 -2.71 3.88
CA GLU A 154 4.14 -3.98 4.14
C GLU A 154 4.23 -4.40 5.61
N LYS A 155 3.25 -5.16 6.05
CA LYS A 155 3.41 -5.99 7.23
C LYS A 155 4.34 -7.15 6.87
N VAL A 156 5.28 -7.46 7.75
CA VAL A 156 6.30 -8.49 7.51
C VAL A 156 6.36 -9.50 8.66
N THR A 157 6.86 -10.68 8.39
CA THR A 157 7.19 -11.69 9.41
C THR A 157 8.65 -11.58 9.84
N GLY A 158 8.93 -11.89 11.10
CA GLY A 158 10.30 -12.01 11.59
C GLY A 158 10.93 -13.34 11.17
N SER A 159 12.22 -13.35 10.83
CA SER A 159 12.98 -14.55 10.45
C SER A 159 13.23 -15.51 11.61
N CYS A 160 13.25 -15.01 12.85
CA CYS A 160 13.39 -15.81 14.08
C CYS A 160 12.03 -16.04 14.72
N THR A 161 11.64 -17.29 14.95
CA THR A 161 10.35 -17.66 15.53
C THR A 161 10.09 -16.97 16.87
N LEU A 162 11.09 -16.91 17.76
CA LEU A 162 10.93 -16.26 19.06
C LEU A 162 10.67 -14.75 18.90
N LEU A 163 11.48 -14.07 18.10
CA LEU A 163 11.31 -12.62 17.86
C LEU A 163 9.98 -12.33 17.13
N ASN A 164 9.59 -13.16 16.18
CA ASN A 164 8.32 -13.00 15.48
C ASN A 164 7.12 -13.08 16.45
N ARG A 165 7.15 -14.03 17.41
CA ARG A 165 6.12 -14.13 18.46
C ARG A 165 6.07 -12.85 19.32
N LEU A 166 7.22 -12.35 19.76
CA LEU A 166 7.30 -11.12 20.54
C LEU A 166 6.77 -9.91 19.74
N PHE A 167 7.12 -9.80 18.46
CA PHE A 167 6.65 -8.70 17.61
C PHE A 167 5.14 -8.74 17.40
N ILE A 168 4.54 -9.93 17.27
CA ILE A 168 3.09 -10.11 17.21
C ILE A 168 2.45 -9.67 18.53
N GLU A 169 3.02 -10.07 19.67
CA GLU A 169 2.54 -9.67 20.99
C GLU A 169 2.61 -8.15 21.18
N TYR A 170 3.74 -7.52 20.83
CA TYR A 170 3.91 -6.07 20.91
C TYR A 170 2.94 -5.33 19.99
N TYR A 171 2.63 -5.89 18.83
CA TYR A 171 1.61 -5.36 17.95
C TYR A 171 0.20 -5.47 18.55
N TYR A 172 -0.14 -6.57 19.21
CA TYR A 172 -1.41 -6.65 19.93
C TYR A 172 -1.47 -5.68 21.11
N ASN A 173 -0.38 -5.52 21.85
CA ASN A 173 -0.28 -4.50 22.89
C ASN A 173 -0.44 -3.07 22.34
N TYR A 174 0.10 -2.79 21.15
CA TYR A 174 -0.15 -1.53 20.46
C TYR A 174 -1.64 -1.33 20.17
N LYS A 175 -2.33 -2.32 19.60
CA LYS A 175 -3.78 -2.27 19.34
C LYS A 175 -4.59 -2.02 20.62
N ARG A 176 -4.27 -2.71 21.72
CA ARG A 176 -4.92 -2.48 23.02
C ARG A 176 -4.78 -1.03 23.47
N ARG A 177 -3.59 -0.47 23.38
CA ARG A 177 -3.36 0.97 23.69
C ARG A 177 -4.14 1.91 22.78
N LYS A 178 -4.48 1.47 21.57
CA LYS A 178 -5.32 2.20 20.60
C LYS A 178 -6.82 1.93 20.78
N GLY A 179 -7.22 1.26 21.87
CA GLY A 179 -8.61 1.06 22.25
C GLY A 179 -9.30 -0.14 21.61
N TYR A 180 -8.55 -1.09 21.03
CA TYR A 180 -9.12 -2.37 20.59
C TYR A 180 -9.33 -3.32 21.78
N SER A 181 -10.50 -3.94 21.86
CA SER A 181 -10.78 -5.05 22.75
C SER A 181 -10.13 -6.35 22.28
N GLU A 182 -9.99 -7.32 23.17
CA GLU A 182 -9.48 -8.66 22.82
C GLU A 182 -10.34 -9.33 21.74
N MET A 183 -11.66 -9.15 21.81
CA MET A 183 -12.60 -9.69 20.84
C MET A 183 -12.36 -9.10 19.45
N GLU A 184 -12.22 -7.77 19.33
CA GLU A 184 -11.94 -7.12 18.04
C GLU A 184 -10.60 -7.54 17.47
N ILE A 185 -9.57 -7.74 18.32
CA ILE A 185 -8.26 -8.23 17.89
C ILE A 185 -8.40 -9.65 17.34
N ALA A 186 -9.13 -10.53 18.04
CA ALA A 186 -9.36 -11.92 17.61
C ALA A 186 -10.15 -11.99 16.30
N GLN A 187 -11.25 -11.26 16.18
CA GLN A 187 -12.09 -11.19 14.98
C GLN A 187 -11.29 -10.70 13.76
N LYS A 188 -10.49 -9.64 13.93
CA LYS A 188 -9.64 -9.15 12.84
C LYS A 188 -8.56 -10.14 12.45
N ARG A 189 -7.98 -10.87 13.40
CA ARG A 189 -7.02 -11.93 13.10
C ARG A 189 -7.66 -13.04 12.26
N GLU A 190 -8.83 -13.51 12.65
CA GLU A 190 -9.57 -14.54 11.92
C GLU A 190 -9.98 -14.06 10.52
N ALA A 191 -10.51 -12.85 10.41
CA ALA A 191 -10.91 -12.27 9.11
C ALA A 191 -9.75 -12.10 8.13
N LEU A 192 -8.52 -11.93 8.62
CA LEU A 192 -7.33 -11.76 7.80
C LEU A 192 -6.52 -13.06 7.63
N GLU A 193 -6.94 -14.15 8.26
CA GLU A 193 -6.30 -15.45 8.09
C GLU A 193 -6.43 -15.93 6.63
N ASN A 194 -5.32 -16.33 6.03
CA ASN A 194 -5.21 -16.68 4.60
C ASN A 194 -5.57 -15.58 3.59
N VAL A 195 -5.85 -14.37 4.06
CA VAL A 195 -6.14 -13.19 3.24
C VAL A 195 -4.91 -12.27 3.19
N LEU A 196 -4.38 -11.91 4.36
CA LEU A 196 -3.16 -11.16 4.50
C LEU A 196 -1.99 -12.14 4.67
N ILE A 197 -1.13 -12.23 3.65
CA ILE A 197 0.03 -13.15 3.62
C ILE A 197 1.30 -12.31 3.63
N PRO A 198 1.88 -12.02 4.81
CA PRO A 198 3.10 -11.25 4.89
C PRO A 198 4.31 -12.08 4.46
N TYR A 199 5.24 -11.48 3.75
CA TYR A 199 6.56 -12.02 3.49
C TYR A 199 7.55 -11.60 4.60
N HIS A 200 8.71 -12.24 4.65
CA HIS A 200 9.85 -11.66 5.35
C HIS A 200 10.34 -10.41 4.62
N HIS A 201 10.97 -9.49 5.35
CA HIS A 201 11.57 -8.29 4.74
C HIS A 201 12.51 -8.67 3.59
N GLU A 202 13.37 -9.67 3.82
CA GLU A 202 14.34 -10.12 2.81
C GLU A 202 13.68 -10.82 1.61
N GLU A 203 12.51 -11.43 1.77
CA GLU A 203 11.75 -11.98 0.64
C GLU A 203 11.20 -10.86 -0.24
N ASN A 204 10.65 -9.79 0.35
CA ASN A 204 10.22 -8.62 -0.40
C ASN A 204 11.40 -7.96 -1.12
N ARG A 205 12.52 -7.78 -0.42
CA ARG A 205 13.75 -7.21 -1.00
C ARG A 205 14.27 -8.06 -2.15
N LYS A 206 14.33 -9.38 -1.96
CA LYS A 206 14.78 -10.32 -2.99
C LYS A 206 13.86 -10.28 -4.21
N LEU A 207 12.54 -10.28 -4.02
CA LEU A 207 11.57 -10.16 -5.11
C LEU A 207 11.86 -8.93 -5.97
N LEU A 208 12.10 -7.78 -5.35
CA LEU A 208 12.39 -6.53 -6.07
C LEU A 208 13.71 -6.61 -6.86
N LEU A 209 14.77 -7.13 -6.25
CA LEU A 209 16.07 -7.29 -6.92
C LEU A 209 16.03 -8.32 -8.07
N ASP A 210 15.34 -9.45 -7.87
CA ASP A 210 15.19 -10.49 -8.90
C ASP A 210 14.43 -9.97 -10.13
N ILE A 211 13.49 -9.04 -9.96
CA ILE A 211 12.76 -8.40 -11.07
C ILE A 211 13.63 -7.41 -11.85
N GLY A 212 14.66 -6.84 -11.22
CA GLY A 212 15.61 -5.95 -11.89
C GLY A 212 15.74 -4.55 -11.27
N PHE A 213 15.11 -4.28 -10.13
CA PHE A 213 15.39 -3.04 -9.38
C PHE A 213 16.87 -3.02 -9.00
N SER A 214 17.55 -1.90 -9.29
CA SER A 214 19.00 -1.78 -9.11
C SER A 214 19.42 -1.63 -7.64
N HIS A 215 18.57 -0.96 -6.84
CA HIS A 215 18.81 -0.68 -5.42
C HIS A 215 17.54 -0.76 -4.62
N THR A 216 17.67 -1.16 -3.36
CA THR A 216 16.59 -1.18 -2.38
C THR A 216 17.10 -0.65 -1.05
N GLU A 217 16.37 0.30 -0.46
CA GLU A 217 16.68 0.83 0.88
C GLU A 217 15.47 0.71 1.80
N GLU A 218 15.70 0.31 3.05
CA GLU A 218 14.68 0.32 4.10
C GLU A 218 14.61 1.74 4.69
N PHE A 219 13.47 2.42 4.51
CA PHE A 219 13.29 3.77 5.05
C PHE A 219 12.45 3.79 6.33
N PHE A 220 11.72 2.70 6.62
CA PHE A 220 10.89 2.57 7.82
C PHE A 220 10.92 1.15 8.37
N ARG A 221 11.04 1.03 9.69
CA ARG A 221 10.90 -0.24 10.40
C ARG A 221 10.22 -0.06 11.74
N TRP A 222 9.18 -0.85 11.99
CA TRP A 222 8.56 -1.03 13.29
C TRP A 222 8.18 -2.48 13.47
N TYR A 223 8.92 -3.23 14.29
CA TYR A 223 8.74 -4.66 14.53
C TYR A 223 8.35 -5.44 13.26
N ASN A 224 7.03 -5.69 13.07
CA ASN A 224 6.46 -6.44 11.95
C ASN A 224 5.87 -5.54 10.84
N PHE A 225 6.35 -4.32 10.68
CA PHE A 225 6.08 -3.43 9.56
C PHE A 225 7.39 -2.92 8.96
N SER A 226 7.46 -2.85 7.65
CA SER A 226 8.66 -2.41 6.93
C SER A 226 8.29 -1.57 5.71
N GLY A 227 9.05 -0.53 5.46
CA GLY A 227 8.97 0.31 4.26
C GLY A 227 10.28 0.22 3.47
N ILE A 228 10.17 -0.11 2.17
CA ILE A 228 11.28 -0.23 1.23
C ILE A 228 11.04 0.74 0.08
N VAL A 229 12.06 1.47 -0.33
CA VAL A 229 12.12 2.15 -1.62
C VAL A 229 13.03 1.38 -2.57
N ALA A 230 12.56 1.10 -3.79
CA ALA A 230 13.30 0.35 -4.80
C ALA A 230 13.46 1.20 -6.07
N LEU A 231 14.68 1.28 -6.62
CA LEU A 231 15.02 2.10 -7.79
C LEU A 231 15.15 1.24 -9.05
N LYS A 232 14.55 1.70 -10.16
CA LYS A 232 14.71 1.11 -11.49
C LYS A 232 16.01 1.53 -12.15
#